data_11d52aeb33be8145ca9fecf8d3f2f9fe
#
_entry.id   11d52aeb33be8145ca9fecf8d3f2f9fe
#
_cell.length_a   1.000
_cell.length_b   1.000
_cell.length_c   1.000
_cell.angle_alpha   90.00
_cell.angle_beta   90.00
_cell.angle_gamma   90.00
#
_symmetry.space_group_name_H-M   'P 1'
#
loop_
_entity.id
_entity.type
_entity.pdbx_description
1 polymer ?
#
loop_
_entity_poly.entity_id
_entity_poly.type
_entity_poly.pdbx_seq_one_letter_code
_entity_poly.pdbx_strand_id
1 'polypeptide(L)'
;MTMTMTFSSNRALTSSGRISLAQKGIRRSSSRGIFKVQKTIQSKAFILRNVGDLDRNHLEEEGNNTEEKEDTIPRVLRLNGAKSVVGRVSSSAVNLAVGVATVSSAHAMVDLTPDGKVMVTDLTSTNGTYIDGEELLPGIPQELTEGGEVIFGDEHCARFELVVEP
;
A
#
# COMPACT_ATOMS: atom_id res chain seq x y z
N MET A 1 57.98 -13.47 1.56
CA MET A 1 57.76 -14.81 0.94
C MET A 1 56.71 -14.62 -0.15
N THR A 2 57.24 -14.52 -1.34
CA THR A 2 56.48 -14.30 -2.59
C THR A 2 56.19 -15.66 -3.22
N MET A 3 54.92 -15.94 -3.52
CA MET A 3 54.58 -17.17 -4.23
C MET A 3 53.80 -16.83 -5.49
N THR A 4 54.49 -16.83 -6.56
CA THR A 4 54.02 -16.77 -7.95
C THR A 4 53.51 -18.12 -8.38
N MET A 5 52.29 -18.20 -8.94
CA MET A 5 51.83 -19.38 -9.66
C MET A 5 51.57 -19.06 -11.11
N THR A 6 52.20 -19.81 -11.94
CA THR A 6 52.33 -19.71 -13.37
C THR A 6 51.11 -20.26 -14.11
N PHE A 7 50.78 -19.59 -15.20
CA PHE A 7 49.89 -20.03 -16.27
C PHE A 7 50.45 -21.28 -16.97
N SER A 8 49.54 -22.26 -17.21
CA SER A 8 49.83 -23.29 -18.24
C SER A 8 48.70 -23.33 -19.25
N SER A 9 49.08 -22.99 -20.46
CA SER A 9 48.29 -23.03 -21.68
C SER A 9 48.36 -24.46 -22.25
N ASN A 10 47.19 -25.07 -22.52
CA ASN A 10 47.17 -26.23 -23.43
C ASN A 10 46.06 -26.07 -24.45
N ARG A 11 46.53 -25.90 -25.66
CA ARG A 11 45.82 -25.89 -26.94
C ARG A 11 45.80 -27.33 -27.46
N ALA A 12 44.61 -27.86 -27.75
CA ALA A 12 44.53 -28.99 -28.68
C ALA A 12 43.28 -28.82 -29.58
N LEU A 13 43.55 -28.92 -30.84
CA LEU A 13 42.62 -28.80 -32.00
C LEU A 13 41.95 -30.14 -32.32
N THR A 14 40.83 -30.01 -33.06
CA THR A 14 40.15 -30.93 -33.98
C THR A 14 39.09 -31.85 -33.37
N SER A 15 37.83 -31.74 -33.81
CA SER A 15 37.32 -32.32 -35.05
C SER A 15 35.83 -31.99 -35.24
N SER A 16 35.46 -31.86 -36.50
CA SER A 16 34.14 -31.67 -37.08
C SER A 16 33.12 -32.71 -36.59
N GLY A 17 31.99 -32.22 -36.04
CA GLY A 17 30.80 -33.01 -35.74
C GLY A 17 29.56 -32.13 -35.86
N ARG A 18 28.83 -32.24 -36.98
CA ARG A 18 27.54 -31.61 -37.16
C ARG A 18 26.55 -32.18 -36.12
N ILE A 19 26.17 -31.40 -35.18
CA ILE A 19 25.05 -31.75 -34.28
C ILE A 19 23.82 -30.91 -34.68
N SER A 20 22.84 -31.60 -35.22
CA SER A 20 21.53 -31.09 -35.55
C SER A 20 20.89 -30.51 -34.28
N LEU A 21 20.59 -29.21 -34.32
CA LEU A 21 19.80 -28.55 -33.23
C LEU A 21 18.36 -28.95 -33.39
N ALA A 22 17.94 -29.95 -32.61
CA ALA A 22 16.54 -30.17 -32.35
C ALA A 22 16.02 -28.99 -31.47
N GLN A 23 15.28 -28.08 -32.09
CA GLN A 23 14.54 -27.04 -31.38
C GLN A 23 13.47 -27.69 -30.51
N LYS A 24 13.78 -27.96 -29.26
CA LYS A 24 12.76 -28.19 -28.23
C LYS A 24 12.03 -26.89 -27.99
N GLY A 25 10.78 -26.82 -28.48
CA GLY A 25 9.88 -25.72 -28.27
C GLY A 25 9.76 -25.42 -26.78
N ILE A 26 10.21 -24.22 -26.41
CA ILE A 26 9.92 -23.62 -25.11
C ILE A 26 8.41 -23.40 -25.12
N ARG A 27 7.68 -24.24 -24.41
CA ARG A 27 6.28 -23.99 -24.09
C ARG A 27 6.24 -22.70 -23.31
N ARG A 28 5.80 -21.61 -23.93
CA ARG A 28 5.44 -20.38 -23.26
C ARG A 28 4.35 -20.73 -22.28
N SER A 29 4.72 -20.85 -21.02
CA SER A 29 3.81 -20.93 -19.90
C SER A 29 2.89 -19.70 -19.97
N SER A 30 1.61 -19.97 -20.12
CA SER A 30 0.58 -18.99 -20.38
C SER A 30 0.43 -18.06 -19.17
N SER A 31 0.83 -16.82 -19.33
CA SER A 31 0.58 -15.71 -18.40
C SER A 31 -0.89 -15.28 -18.34
N ARG A 32 -1.84 -16.16 -18.74
CA ARG A 32 -3.26 -15.84 -18.77
C ARG A 32 -3.91 -15.73 -17.38
N GLY A 33 -3.29 -16.31 -16.34
CA GLY A 33 -3.83 -16.27 -14.98
C GLY A 33 -3.65 -14.89 -14.30
N ILE A 34 -2.49 -14.26 -14.54
CA ILE A 34 -2.16 -12.98 -13.90
C ILE A 34 -3.02 -11.83 -14.45
N PHE A 35 -3.28 -11.82 -15.78
CA PHE A 35 -4.14 -10.81 -16.39
C PHE A 35 -5.61 -10.91 -15.95
N LYS A 36 -6.10 -12.12 -15.65
CA LYS A 36 -7.49 -12.33 -15.23
C LYS A 36 -7.73 -11.81 -13.80
N VAL A 37 -6.74 -11.98 -12.91
CA VAL A 37 -6.80 -11.47 -11.54
C VAL A 37 -6.74 -9.94 -11.51
N GLN A 38 -5.84 -9.32 -12.28
CA GLN A 38 -5.76 -7.86 -12.38
C GLN A 38 -7.05 -7.23 -12.95
N LYS A 39 -7.71 -7.91 -13.92
CA LYS A 39 -8.96 -7.41 -14.49
C LYS A 39 -10.12 -7.46 -13.49
N THR A 40 -10.11 -8.43 -12.58
CA THR A 40 -11.15 -8.56 -11.52
C THR A 40 -11.01 -7.45 -10.47
N ILE A 41 -9.79 -7.05 -10.12
CA ILE A 41 -9.53 -5.96 -9.16
C ILE A 41 -9.88 -4.60 -9.78
N GLN A 42 -9.64 -4.41 -11.09
CA GLN A 42 -9.97 -3.17 -11.79
C GLN A 42 -11.48 -2.93 -11.97
N SER A 43 -12.33 -3.94 -11.78
CA SER A 43 -13.78 -3.81 -11.88
C SER A 43 -14.47 -3.45 -10.57
N LYS A 44 -13.76 -3.53 -9.44
CA LYS A 44 -14.28 -3.14 -8.13
C LYS A 44 -13.55 -1.89 -7.65
N ALA A 45 -14.28 -0.88 -7.24
CA ALA A 45 -13.72 0.28 -6.59
C ALA A 45 -13.76 0.10 -5.07
N PHE A 46 -12.60 0.23 -4.44
CA PHE A 46 -12.46 0.20 -2.98
C PHE A 46 -12.36 1.63 -2.47
N ILE A 47 -13.23 1.99 -1.55
CA ILE A 47 -13.26 3.31 -0.95
C ILE A 47 -13.32 3.21 0.58
N LEU A 48 -12.69 4.17 1.24
CA LEU A 48 -12.88 4.42 2.66
C LEU A 48 -13.81 5.64 2.77
N ARG A 49 -15.03 5.41 3.27
CA ARG A 49 -16.04 6.45 3.47
C ARG A 49 -15.96 6.95 4.90
N ASN A 50 -15.83 8.26 5.09
CA ASN A 50 -15.82 8.84 6.42
C ASN A 50 -17.19 8.63 7.09
N VAL A 51 -17.18 8.05 8.28
CA VAL A 51 -18.35 7.80 9.14
C VAL A 51 -18.22 8.48 10.50
N GLY A 52 -17.12 9.23 10.70
CA GLY A 52 -16.92 10.07 11.88
C GLY A 52 -17.64 11.40 11.76
N ASP A 53 -17.58 12.18 12.84
CA ASP A 53 -18.08 13.55 12.86
C ASP A 53 -17.14 14.44 12.05
N LEU A 54 -17.69 15.15 11.06
CA LEU A 54 -16.92 16.12 10.29
C LEU A 54 -16.77 17.46 11.02
N ASP A 55 -17.33 17.54 12.27
CA ASP A 55 -17.25 18.72 13.11
C ASP A 55 -15.98 18.70 13.94
N ARG A 56 -15.14 19.73 13.77
CA ARG A 56 -13.84 19.88 14.46
C ARG A 56 -13.95 20.58 15.82
N ASN A 57 -15.15 20.84 16.33
CA ASN A 57 -15.37 21.61 17.56
C ASN A 57 -14.60 21.04 18.77
N HIS A 58 -14.30 19.76 18.78
CA HIS A 58 -13.49 19.13 19.84
C HIS A 58 -11.98 19.38 19.72
N LEU A 59 -11.51 19.87 18.54
CA LEU A 59 -10.10 20.20 18.28
C LEU A 59 -9.79 21.68 18.52
N GLU A 60 -10.79 22.53 18.78
CA GLU A 60 -10.66 23.97 18.96
C GLU A 60 -10.45 24.38 20.44
N GLU A 61 -9.53 23.74 21.16
CA GLU A 61 -8.99 24.30 22.39
C GLU A 61 -7.52 24.70 22.19
N GLU A 62 -7.30 25.81 21.51
CA GLU A 62 -6.28 26.83 21.80
C GLU A 62 -6.17 27.80 20.63
N GLY A 63 -6.58 29.06 20.92
CA GLY A 63 -6.65 30.11 19.94
C GLY A 63 -5.35 30.35 19.18
N ASN A 64 -5.45 30.28 17.89
CA ASN A 64 -4.67 31.07 16.95
C ASN A 64 -5.47 31.24 15.66
N ASN A 65 -5.92 32.50 15.45
CA ASN A 65 -6.37 32.97 14.13
C ASN A 65 -5.19 32.93 13.16
N THR A 66 -4.96 31.79 12.58
CA THR A 66 -4.19 31.68 11.34
C THR A 66 -5.16 31.20 10.28
N GLU A 67 -5.33 32.01 9.24
CA GLU A 67 -6.00 31.67 8.00
C GLU A 67 -5.19 30.55 7.32
N GLU A 68 -5.16 29.35 7.94
CA GLU A 68 -4.59 28.17 7.34
C GLU A 68 -5.70 27.51 6.52
N LYS A 69 -5.36 27.25 5.26
CA LYS A 69 -6.14 26.51 4.28
C LYS A 69 -6.96 25.45 4.99
N GLU A 70 -8.29 25.50 4.82
CA GLU A 70 -9.23 24.45 5.25
C GLU A 70 -8.68 23.09 4.81
N ASP A 71 -7.96 22.41 5.68
CA ASP A 71 -7.68 20.99 5.56
C ASP A 71 -9.02 20.28 5.72
N THR A 72 -9.75 20.21 4.62
CA THR A 72 -11.09 19.65 4.58
C THR A 72 -10.95 18.14 4.82
N ILE A 73 -11.57 17.66 5.89
CA ILE A 73 -11.63 16.23 6.18
C ILE A 73 -12.31 15.53 4.99
N PRO A 74 -11.66 14.59 4.31
CA PRO A 74 -12.24 13.97 3.14
C PRO A 74 -13.42 13.08 3.52
N ARG A 75 -14.53 13.22 2.81
CA ARG A 75 -15.69 12.33 2.98
C ARG A 75 -15.43 10.93 2.42
N VAL A 76 -14.54 10.84 1.43
CA VAL A 76 -14.21 9.60 0.73
C VAL A 76 -12.74 9.59 0.35
N LEU A 77 -12.05 8.51 0.68
CA LEU A 77 -10.72 8.20 0.22
C LEU A 77 -10.80 7.03 -0.77
N ARG A 78 -10.36 7.24 -2.01
CA ARG A 78 -10.39 6.20 -3.07
C ARG A 78 -9.06 5.45 -3.10
N LEU A 79 -9.13 4.11 -3.00
CA LEU A 79 -7.97 3.25 -3.11
C LEU A 79 -7.67 2.97 -4.60
N ASN A 80 -6.93 3.87 -5.25
CA ASN A 80 -6.70 3.84 -6.70
C ASN A 80 -5.47 3.01 -7.13
N GLY A 81 -4.82 2.32 -6.22
CA GLY A 81 -3.60 1.56 -6.49
C GLY A 81 -3.44 0.38 -5.55
N ALA A 82 -2.43 -0.46 -5.85
CA ALA A 82 -2.11 -1.59 -4.99
C ALA A 82 -1.68 -1.15 -3.58
N LYS A 83 -1.05 0.04 -3.49
CA LYS A 83 -0.58 0.62 -2.22
C LYS A 83 -0.98 2.07 -2.11
N SER A 84 -1.48 2.45 -0.95
CA SER A 84 -1.83 3.82 -0.60
C SER A 84 -1.28 4.13 0.80
N VAL A 85 -0.78 5.35 0.99
CA VAL A 85 -0.33 5.83 2.29
C VAL A 85 -1.28 6.92 2.76
N VAL A 86 -1.84 6.71 3.94
CA VAL A 86 -2.68 7.67 4.65
C VAL A 86 -1.79 8.56 5.52
N GLY A 87 -2.03 9.85 5.51
CA GLY A 87 -1.31 10.80 6.36
C GLY A 87 -2.01 12.13 6.47
N ARG A 88 -1.47 13.02 7.31
CA ARG A 88 -2.10 14.32 7.58
C ARG A 88 -2.14 15.22 6.36
N VAL A 89 -1.04 15.31 5.61
CA VAL A 89 -0.89 16.23 4.47
C VAL A 89 -0.44 15.45 3.24
N SER A 90 -1.00 15.77 2.09
CA SER A 90 -0.60 15.18 0.82
C SER A 90 0.86 15.49 0.47
N SER A 91 1.61 14.48 0.07
CA SER A 91 3.02 14.59 -0.31
C SER A 91 3.38 13.55 -1.37
N SER A 92 4.64 13.50 -1.79
CA SER A 92 5.13 12.44 -2.68
C SER A 92 5.01 11.02 -2.09
N ALA A 93 4.99 10.91 -0.75
CA ALA A 93 4.86 9.64 -0.03
C ALA A 93 3.43 9.37 0.45
N VAL A 94 2.57 10.40 0.58
CA VAL A 94 1.20 10.32 1.10
C VAL A 94 0.22 10.70 -0.01
N ASN A 95 -0.52 9.73 -0.47
CA ASN A 95 -1.53 9.91 -1.52
C ASN A 95 -2.97 10.01 -1.00
N LEU A 96 -3.20 9.68 0.27
CA LEU A 96 -4.49 9.81 0.95
C LEU A 96 -4.36 10.76 2.15
N ALA A 97 -4.63 12.04 1.94
CA ALA A 97 -4.57 13.05 3.00
C ALA A 97 -5.88 13.12 3.77
N VAL A 98 -5.81 13.09 5.11
CA VAL A 98 -6.98 13.16 6.00
C VAL A 98 -7.15 14.55 6.63
N GLY A 99 -6.09 15.36 6.73
CA GLY A 99 -6.18 16.76 7.20
C GLY A 99 -6.55 16.93 8.66
N VAL A 100 -6.28 15.96 9.53
CA VAL A 100 -6.56 16.01 10.97
C VAL A 100 -5.25 16.06 11.74
N ALA A 101 -5.15 16.95 12.75
CA ALA A 101 -3.91 17.18 13.50
C ALA A 101 -3.40 15.94 14.25
N THR A 102 -4.31 15.06 14.69
CA THR A 102 -4.01 13.80 15.36
C THR A 102 -3.48 12.72 14.43
N VAL A 103 -3.60 12.92 13.09
CA VAL A 103 -3.04 12.02 12.07
C VAL A 103 -1.58 12.34 11.83
N SER A 104 -0.70 11.37 11.90
CA SER A 104 0.74 11.50 11.62
C SER A 104 1.00 11.86 10.16
N SER A 105 2.19 12.44 9.86
CA SER A 105 2.58 12.82 8.48
C SER A 105 2.55 11.66 7.51
N ALA A 106 3.01 10.46 7.93
CA ALA A 106 2.73 9.17 7.32
C ALA A 106 2.18 8.30 8.44
N HIS A 107 0.90 7.95 8.38
CA HIS A 107 0.18 7.34 9.51
C HIS A 107 0.02 5.84 9.33
N ALA A 108 -0.57 5.45 8.22
CA ALA A 108 -0.82 4.05 7.90
C ALA A 108 -0.66 3.77 6.41
N MET A 109 -0.38 2.53 6.07
CA MET A 109 -0.36 2.02 4.71
C MET A 109 -1.60 1.15 4.48
N VAL A 110 -2.26 1.35 3.37
CA VAL A 110 -3.41 0.56 2.93
C VAL A 110 -3.03 -0.15 1.63
N ASP A 111 -2.93 -1.46 1.70
CA ASP A 111 -2.55 -2.33 0.57
C ASP A 111 -3.79 -3.05 0.03
N LEU A 112 -4.02 -2.94 -1.28
CA LEU A 112 -4.98 -3.76 -1.99
C LEU A 112 -4.27 -4.96 -2.61
N THR A 113 -4.52 -6.14 -2.06
CA THR A 113 -3.87 -7.38 -2.48
C THR A 113 -4.44 -7.90 -3.82
N PRO A 114 -3.70 -8.74 -4.57
CA PRO A 114 -4.19 -9.29 -5.84
C PRO A 114 -5.44 -10.16 -5.74
N ASP A 115 -5.72 -10.72 -4.58
CA ASP A 115 -6.94 -11.49 -4.27
C ASP A 115 -8.12 -10.62 -3.82
N GLY A 116 -7.94 -9.30 -3.79
CA GLY A 116 -9.00 -8.33 -3.51
C GLY A 116 -9.25 -8.07 -2.03
N LYS A 117 -8.26 -8.32 -1.17
CA LYS A 117 -8.31 -7.97 0.25
C LYS A 117 -7.66 -6.61 0.49
N VAL A 118 -8.19 -5.87 1.44
CA VAL A 118 -7.61 -4.63 1.93
C VAL A 118 -6.85 -4.92 3.22
N MET A 119 -5.54 -4.62 3.21
CA MET A 119 -4.67 -4.77 4.37
C MET A 119 -4.26 -3.40 4.87
N VAL A 120 -4.38 -3.16 6.16
CA VAL A 120 -3.95 -1.91 6.81
C VAL A 120 -2.76 -2.20 7.69
N THR A 121 -1.74 -1.34 7.61
CA THR A 121 -0.52 -1.43 8.42
C THR A 121 -0.25 -0.09 9.07
N ASP A 122 -0.18 -0.02 10.38
CA ASP A 122 0.25 1.18 11.09
C ASP A 122 1.75 1.45 10.84
N LEU A 123 2.10 2.67 10.50
CA LEU A 123 3.49 3.10 10.22
C LEU A 123 4.16 3.74 11.45
N THR A 124 3.92 3.21 12.63
CA THR A 124 4.41 3.76 13.91
C THR A 124 3.81 5.16 14.13
N SER A 125 2.51 5.26 13.95
CA SER A 125 1.78 6.51 14.14
C SER A 125 1.78 6.95 15.62
N THR A 126 1.56 8.24 15.87
CA THR A 126 1.63 8.79 17.23
C THR A 126 0.42 8.37 18.08
N ASN A 127 -0.76 8.32 17.46
CA ASN A 127 -2.03 8.09 18.15
C ASN A 127 -2.66 6.72 17.80
N GLY A 128 -1.92 5.86 17.11
CA GLY A 128 -2.37 4.51 16.75
C GLY A 128 -3.33 4.46 15.56
N THR A 129 -3.44 3.27 14.99
CA THR A 129 -4.45 2.90 13.97
C THR A 129 -5.30 1.79 14.56
N TYR A 130 -6.62 1.86 14.37
CA TYR A 130 -7.56 0.87 14.93
C TYR A 130 -8.41 0.28 13.81
N ILE A 131 -8.71 -1.02 13.88
CA ILE A 131 -9.69 -1.71 13.04
C ILE A 131 -10.75 -2.33 13.94
N ASP A 132 -12.03 -2.01 13.68
CA ASP A 132 -13.19 -2.50 14.44
C ASP A 132 -13.03 -2.36 15.97
N GLY A 133 -12.33 -1.29 16.40
CA GLY A 133 -12.05 -0.96 17.79
C GLY A 133 -10.80 -1.63 18.38
N GLU A 134 -10.07 -2.46 17.62
CA GLU A 134 -8.82 -3.07 18.05
C GLU A 134 -7.60 -2.29 17.51
N GLU A 135 -6.65 -1.95 18.37
CA GLU A 135 -5.42 -1.25 18.00
C GLU A 135 -4.47 -2.17 17.22
N LEU A 136 -3.97 -1.67 16.09
CA LEU A 136 -2.98 -2.37 15.29
C LEU A 136 -1.60 -2.32 15.94
N LEU A 137 -0.90 -3.44 15.89
CA LEU A 137 0.53 -3.45 16.20
C LEU A 137 1.31 -2.80 15.05
N PRO A 138 2.17 -1.80 15.32
CA PRO A 138 2.94 -1.12 14.29
C PRO A 138 3.73 -2.08 13.41
N GLY A 139 3.64 -1.90 12.09
CA GLY A 139 4.33 -2.71 11.10
C GLY A 139 3.69 -4.07 10.81
N ILE A 140 2.61 -4.46 11.50
CA ILE A 140 1.90 -5.72 11.27
C ILE A 140 0.64 -5.45 10.44
N PRO A 141 0.53 -6.00 9.20
CA PRO A 141 -0.65 -5.82 8.39
C PRO A 141 -1.85 -6.60 8.95
N GLN A 142 -3.00 -5.95 9.02
CA GLN A 142 -4.28 -6.57 9.40
C GLN A 142 -5.31 -6.35 8.29
N GLU A 143 -6.17 -7.36 8.05
CA GLU A 143 -7.21 -7.30 7.04
C GLU A 143 -8.36 -6.39 7.52
N LEU A 144 -8.74 -5.43 6.68
CA LEU A 144 -9.96 -4.64 6.83
C LEU A 144 -11.01 -5.23 5.88
N THR A 145 -12.10 -5.74 6.44
CA THR A 145 -13.19 -6.36 5.67
C THR A 145 -14.18 -5.33 5.17
N GLU A 146 -14.96 -5.66 4.13
CA GLU A 146 -16.04 -4.81 3.65
C GLU A 146 -17.06 -4.54 4.78
N GLY A 147 -17.40 -3.27 4.99
CA GLY A 147 -18.23 -2.80 6.09
C GLY A 147 -17.48 -2.67 7.43
N GLY A 148 -16.22 -3.08 7.51
CA GLY A 148 -15.37 -2.86 8.67
C GLY A 148 -14.90 -1.41 8.77
N GLU A 149 -14.58 -0.97 9.97
CA GLU A 149 -14.18 0.40 10.28
C GLU A 149 -12.67 0.50 10.56
N VAL A 150 -12.05 1.58 10.09
CA VAL A 150 -10.68 1.94 10.40
C VAL A 150 -10.62 3.36 10.96
N ILE A 151 -9.82 3.55 12.02
CA ILE A 151 -9.59 4.85 12.65
C ILE A 151 -8.10 5.19 12.56
N PHE A 152 -7.80 6.42 12.11
CA PHE A 152 -6.43 6.93 12.01
C PHE A 152 -6.19 8.01 13.09
N GLY A 153 -5.90 7.58 14.32
CA GLY A 153 -5.51 8.46 15.43
C GLY A 153 -6.60 9.34 16.03
N ASP A 154 -7.80 9.41 15.44
CA ASP A 154 -8.92 10.21 15.92
C ASP A 154 -10.24 9.54 15.56
N GLU A 155 -11.01 9.10 16.56
CA GLU A 155 -12.28 8.41 16.38
C GLU A 155 -13.42 9.32 15.89
N HIS A 156 -13.30 10.64 16.10
CA HIS A 156 -14.33 11.58 15.71
C HIS A 156 -14.22 11.98 14.25
N CYS A 157 -13.03 12.43 13.83
CA CYS A 157 -12.82 12.99 12.50
C CYS A 157 -12.23 12.03 11.49
N ALA A 158 -11.39 11.08 11.93
CA ALA A 158 -10.61 10.19 11.07
C ALA A 158 -11.07 8.73 11.15
N ARG A 159 -12.38 8.52 11.21
CA ARG A 159 -13.04 7.21 11.20
C ARG A 159 -13.66 6.92 9.86
N PHE A 160 -13.31 5.78 9.28
CA PHE A 160 -13.71 5.41 7.92
C PHE A 160 -14.24 3.98 7.88
N GLU A 161 -15.25 3.74 7.05
CA GLU A 161 -15.79 2.42 6.71
C GLU A 161 -15.30 1.99 5.34
N LEU A 162 -14.89 0.73 5.19
CA LEU A 162 -14.54 0.18 3.89
C LEU A 162 -15.80 -0.17 3.11
N VAL A 163 -15.95 0.42 1.93
CA VAL A 163 -17.03 0.15 1.00
C VAL A 163 -16.45 -0.35 -0.32
N VAL A 164 -17.03 -1.41 -0.87
CA VAL A 164 -16.66 -1.97 -2.17
C VAL A 164 -17.77 -1.65 -3.17
N GLU A 165 -17.45 -0.80 -4.14
CA GLU A 165 -18.37 -0.44 -5.22
C GLU A 165 -18.22 -1.42 -6.40
N PRO A 166 -19.30 -1.87 -7.04
CA PRO A 166 -19.28 -2.79 -8.17
C PRO A 166 -18.70 -2.20 -9.45
#